data_da7ee7434cbfc7a01595abd7c06496cf
#
_entry.id   da7ee7434cbfc7a01595abd7c06496cf
#
_cell.length_a   1.000
_cell.length_b   1.000
_cell.length_c   1.000
_cell.angle_alpha   90.00
_cell.angle_beta   90.00
_cell.angle_gamma   90.00
#
_symmetry.space_group_name_H-M   'P 1'
#
loop_
_entity.id
_entity.type
_entity.pdbx_description
1 polymer ?
#
loop_
_entity_poly.entity_id
_entity_poly.type
_entity_poly.pdbx_seq_one_letter_code
_entity_poly.pdbx_strand_id
1 'polypeptide(L)'
;MTVLLIDDHAEVSRQALTLARKFGEPQAVALDSFSPFAPDALAAAIAQLNPSAVFAAGTERGNEVMARVAARMGLPFAANCVAAEPGDPVTVTRLRWGGSLLEEARLHSPRPLITVAPHTVSPDDGPPPAQISVDSPDSGAFVVQVSGHVQPTNGGVSLAAAKVIVSGGRGVGSKEGFAIIEELAGLLGAAVGCSRAVTSAGWRPHSDQVGQTGTKVSPEVYIACGISGATQHMAGLKGAKRIVAINSDPQAPLMLNADYTVTGDLKEIVPAISAEIRKRR
;
A
#
# COMPACT_ATOMS: atom_id res chain seq x y z
N MET A 1 24.00 4.78 13.59
CA MET A 1 22.78 5.60 13.75
C MET A 1 21.93 5.45 12.50
N THR A 2 20.67 5.14 12.65
CA THR A 2 19.73 4.92 11.54
C THR A 2 18.65 6.00 11.60
N VAL A 3 18.27 6.58 10.46
CA VAL A 3 17.17 7.55 10.37
C VAL A 3 15.97 6.87 9.73
N LEU A 4 14.81 7.01 10.34
CA LEU A 4 13.55 6.50 9.83
C LEU A 4 12.62 7.68 9.48
N LEU A 5 12.16 7.72 8.24
CA LEU A 5 11.06 8.58 7.83
C LEU A 5 9.74 7.98 8.33
N ILE A 6 9.00 8.74 9.14
CA ILE A 6 7.66 8.35 9.57
C ILE A 6 6.66 8.87 8.54
N ASP A 7 5.85 7.95 8.04
CA ASP A 7 4.69 8.22 7.19
C ASP A 7 3.40 8.17 8.05
N ASP A 8 2.29 8.70 7.56
CA ASP A 8 0.98 8.71 8.23
C ASP A 8 0.40 7.31 8.50
N HIS A 9 0.94 6.29 7.84
CA HIS A 9 0.56 4.90 8.03
C HIS A 9 1.38 4.25 9.14
N ALA A 10 0.94 4.41 10.41
CA ALA A 10 1.67 3.94 11.59
C ALA A 10 2.11 2.45 11.52
N GLU A 11 1.29 1.55 10.98
CA GLU A 11 1.63 0.13 10.84
C GLU A 11 2.79 -0.07 9.86
N VAL A 12 2.74 0.54 8.67
CA VAL A 12 3.81 0.41 7.65
C VAL A 12 5.10 1.08 8.10
N SER A 13 5.02 2.15 8.88
CA SER A 13 6.20 2.77 9.49
C SER A 13 6.85 1.84 10.52
N ARG A 14 6.06 1.12 11.31
CA ARG A 14 6.56 0.09 12.24
C ARG A 14 7.19 -1.12 11.51
N GLN A 15 6.70 -1.48 10.32
CA GLN A 15 7.34 -2.49 9.48
C GLN A 15 8.71 -2.01 8.98
N ALA A 16 8.83 -0.73 8.60
CA ALA A 16 10.13 -0.16 8.24
C ALA A 16 11.08 -0.12 9.45
N LEU A 17 10.57 0.16 10.65
CA LEU A 17 11.33 0.15 11.89
C LEU A 17 11.94 -1.23 12.19
N THR A 18 11.21 -2.32 11.91
CA THR A 18 11.72 -3.70 12.07
C THR A 18 13.05 -3.92 11.33
N LEU A 19 13.15 -3.47 10.09
CA LEU A 19 14.40 -3.60 9.34
C LEU A 19 15.45 -2.57 9.79
N ALA A 20 15.03 -1.34 10.13
CA ALA A 20 15.93 -0.29 10.59
C ALA A 20 16.71 -0.67 11.86
N ARG A 21 16.06 -1.37 12.80
CA ARG A 21 16.71 -1.84 14.04
C ARG A 21 17.88 -2.80 13.83
N LYS A 22 17.92 -3.50 12.71
CA LYS A 22 19.08 -4.33 12.36
C LYS A 22 20.35 -3.51 12.11
N PHE A 23 20.19 -2.23 11.75
CA PHE A 23 21.29 -1.32 11.43
C PHE A 23 21.77 -0.49 12.63
N GLY A 24 21.10 -0.60 13.76
CA GLY A 24 21.42 0.10 15.00
C GLY A 24 20.19 0.73 15.64
N GLU A 25 20.40 1.63 16.58
CA GLU A 25 19.31 2.33 17.26
C GLU A 25 18.72 3.39 16.33
N PRO A 26 17.43 3.26 15.93
CA PRO A 26 16.82 4.18 14.99
C PRO A 26 16.41 5.50 15.65
N GLN A 27 16.49 6.56 14.89
CA GLN A 27 15.95 7.87 15.22
C GLN A 27 14.94 8.26 14.15
N ALA A 28 13.77 8.75 14.55
CA ALA A 28 12.71 9.14 13.65
C ALA A 28 12.78 10.64 13.34
N VAL A 29 12.74 10.95 12.05
CA VAL A 29 12.51 12.32 11.59
C VAL A 29 11.02 12.44 11.29
N ALA A 30 10.32 13.25 12.09
CA ALA A 30 8.93 13.58 11.82
C ALA A 30 8.91 14.59 10.67
N LEU A 31 8.46 14.14 9.51
CA LEU A 31 8.22 15.01 8.35
C LEU A 31 6.72 15.09 8.12
N ASP A 32 6.23 16.28 7.82
CA ASP A 32 4.93 16.39 7.16
C ASP A 32 5.06 15.76 5.77
N SER A 33 4.55 14.54 5.65
CA SER A 33 4.66 13.75 4.42
C SER A 33 4.00 14.43 3.22
N PHE A 34 3.06 15.33 3.48
CA PHE A 34 2.41 16.15 2.44
C PHE A 34 3.14 17.46 2.17
N SER A 35 4.13 17.81 2.97
CA SER A 35 4.95 18.99 2.69
C SER A 35 5.73 18.80 1.39
N PRO A 36 5.65 19.75 0.47
CA PRO A 36 6.47 19.75 -0.74
C PRO A 36 7.97 19.83 -0.44
N PHE A 37 8.33 20.30 0.75
CA PHE A 37 9.72 20.41 1.25
C PHE A 37 10.24 19.17 1.98
N ALA A 38 9.43 18.12 2.15
CA ALA A 38 9.86 16.92 2.84
C ALA A 38 11.18 16.32 2.31
N PRO A 39 11.48 16.28 0.98
CA PRO A 39 12.77 15.81 0.49
C PRO A 39 13.94 16.69 0.93
N ASP A 40 13.75 18.00 1.04
CA ASP A 40 14.81 18.95 1.44
C ASP A 40 15.10 18.83 2.93
N ALA A 41 14.05 18.75 3.74
CA ALA A 41 14.18 18.52 5.18
C ALA A 41 14.88 17.18 5.47
N LEU A 42 14.51 16.10 4.77
CA LEU A 42 15.18 14.81 4.94
C LEU A 42 16.63 14.85 4.48
N ALA A 43 16.95 15.51 3.37
CA ALA A 43 18.33 15.67 2.92
C ALA A 43 19.18 16.46 3.93
N ALA A 44 18.62 17.53 4.51
CA ALA A 44 19.27 18.29 5.58
C ALA A 44 19.51 17.44 6.83
N ALA A 45 18.50 16.66 7.25
CA ALA A 45 18.61 15.73 8.37
C ALA A 45 19.74 14.70 8.13
N ILE A 46 19.79 14.11 6.95
CA ILE A 46 20.82 13.13 6.58
C ILE A 46 22.21 13.78 6.61
N ALA A 47 22.35 14.99 6.12
CA ALA A 47 23.63 15.72 6.13
C ALA A 47 24.09 16.03 7.57
N GLN A 48 23.15 16.47 8.42
CA GLN A 48 23.44 16.83 9.81
C GLN A 48 23.73 15.62 10.71
N LEU A 49 22.91 14.57 10.60
CA LEU A 49 22.97 13.41 11.50
C LEU A 49 23.97 12.35 11.05
N ASN A 50 24.38 12.39 9.79
CA ASN A 50 25.31 11.42 9.19
C ASN A 50 24.95 9.95 9.50
N PRO A 51 23.73 9.49 9.21
CA PRO A 51 23.28 8.16 9.58
C PRO A 51 24.00 7.08 8.78
N SER A 52 24.05 5.85 9.33
CA SER A 52 24.58 4.68 8.62
C SER A 52 23.66 4.12 7.55
N ALA A 53 22.37 4.36 7.67
CA ALA A 53 21.35 4.01 6.67
C ALA A 53 20.08 4.85 6.89
N VAL A 54 19.26 5.00 5.87
CA VAL A 54 17.99 5.71 5.96
C VAL A 54 16.86 4.78 5.52
N PHE A 55 15.84 4.64 6.36
CA PHE A 55 14.69 3.79 6.11
C PHE A 55 13.41 4.59 6.04
N ALA A 56 12.49 4.16 5.18
CA ALA A 56 11.12 4.68 5.14
C ALA A 56 10.13 3.56 4.80
N ALA A 57 8.85 3.79 5.09
CA ALA A 57 7.78 2.94 4.58
C ALA A 57 7.73 3.05 3.04
N GLY A 58 7.53 1.92 2.35
CA GLY A 58 7.44 1.83 0.88
C GLY A 58 6.05 2.22 0.36
N THR A 59 5.43 3.24 0.95
CA THR A 59 4.24 3.89 0.44
C THR A 59 4.56 4.68 -0.83
N GLU A 60 3.56 5.13 -1.56
CA GLU A 60 3.78 6.01 -2.73
C GLU A 60 4.58 7.25 -2.33
N ARG A 61 4.20 7.87 -1.22
CA ARG A 61 4.87 9.06 -0.71
C ARG A 61 6.27 8.78 -0.18
N GLY A 62 6.45 7.73 0.60
CA GLY A 62 7.77 7.32 1.10
C GLY A 62 8.75 7.03 -0.04
N ASN A 63 8.31 6.31 -1.06
CA ASN A 63 9.12 6.03 -2.26
C ASN A 63 9.45 7.31 -3.03
N GLU A 64 8.50 8.24 -3.17
CA GLU A 64 8.74 9.54 -3.85
C GLU A 64 9.80 10.38 -3.10
N VAL A 65 9.60 10.58 -1.79
CA VAL A 65 10.53 11.37 -0.96
C VAL A 65 11.93 10.77 -1.01
N MET A 66 12.06 9.47 -0.79
CA MET A 66 13.34 8.77 -0.78
C MET A 66 14.04 8.80 -2.14
N ALA A 67 13.30 8.64 -3.24
CA ALA A 67 13.88 8.74 -4.59
C ALA A 67 14.41 10.15 -4.89
N ARG A 68 13.69 11.20 -4.47
CA ARG A 68 14.12 12.60 -4.66
C ARG A 68 15.36 12.92 -3.82
N VAL A 69 15.40 12.44 -2.58
CA VAL A 69 16.59 12.59 -1.71
C VAL A 69 17.79 11.85 -2.29
N ALA A 70 17.59 10.62 -2.76
CA ALA A 70 18.63 9.81 -3.40
C ALA A 70 19.26 10.55 -4.59
N ALA A 71 18.41 11.08 -5.48
CA ALA A 71 18.86 11.85 -6.65
C ALA A 71 19.65 13.12 -6.26
N ARG A 72 19.18 13.86 -5.25
CA ARG A 72 19.85 15.10 -4.79
C ARG A 72 21.22 14.84 -4.14
N MET A 73 21.31 13.76 -3.36
CA MET A 73 22.51 13.46 -2.59
C MET A 73 23.48 12.51 -3.32
N GLY A 74 23.09 11.99 -4.50
CA GLY A 74 23.89 11.00 -5.22
C GLY A 74 24.03 9.67 -4.45
N LEU A 75 23.02 9.30 -3.66
CA LEU A 75 23.03 8.11 -2.82
C LEU A 75 22.28 6.96 -3.49
N PRO A 76 22.69 5.69 -3.30
CA PRO A 76 21.95 4.55 -3.80
C PRO A 76 20.62 4.37 -3.06
N PHE A 77 19.59 3.99 -3.81
CA PHE A 77 18.24 3.80 -3.31
C PHE A 77 17.70 2.42 -3.68
N ALA A 78 17.29 1.66 -2.68
CA ALA A 78 16.60 0.39 -2.85
C ALA A 78 15.14 0.53 -2.41
N ALA A 79 14.23 0.51 -3.39
CA ALA A 79 12.80 0.63 -3.13
C ALA A 79 12.15 -0.74 -2.91
N ASN A 80 11.14 -0.76 -2.02
CA ASN A 80 10.27 -1.92 -1.76
C ASN A 80 11.04 -3.18 -1.33
N CYS A 81 11.93 -3.02 -0.36
CA CYS A 81 12.68 -4.13 0.23
C CYS A 81 11.79 -4.96 1.15
N VAL A 82 11.96 -6.26 1.12
CA VAL A 82 11.36 -7.24 2.03
C VAL A 82 12.38 -7.76 3.05
N ALA A 83 13.66 -7.56 2.78
CA ALA A 83 14.76 -7.81 3.70
C ALA A 83 15.90 -6.82 3.47
N ALA A 84 16.62 -6.50 4.54
CA ALA A 84 17.85 -5.71 4.50
C ALA A 84 18.77 -6.21 5.61
N GLU A 85 20.04 -6.45 5.26
CA GLU A 85 21.06 -6.92 6.20
C GLU A 85 22.23 -5.95 6.19
N PRO A 86 22.66 -5.50 7.38
CA PRO A 86 23.81 -4.62 7.51
C PRO A 86 25.09 -5.33 7.05
N GLY A 87 26.02 -4.58 6.50
CA GLY A 87 27.29 -5.09 5.99
C GLY A 87 27.97 -4.05 5.11
N ASP A 88 29.14 -4.38 4.59
CA ASP A 88 29.82 -3.60 3.57
C ASP A 88 30.22 -4.57 2.43
N PRO A 89 29.41 -4.63 1.36
CA PRO A 89 28.18 -3.87 1.08
C PRO A 89 26.93 -4.31 1.88
N VAL A 90 25.96 -3.40 2.01
CA VAL A 90 24.63 -3.73 2.53
C VAL A 90 23.89 -4.62 1.54
N THR A 91 23.30 -5.72 1.99
CA THR A 91 22.53 -6.63 1.15
C THR A 91 21.04 -6.38 1.35
N VAL A 92 20.28 -6.29 0.27
CA VAL A 92 18.82 -6.13 0.29
C VAL A 92 18.14 -7.15 -0.62
N THR A 93 16.95 -7.60 -0.22
CA THR A 93 16.02 -8.34 -1.08
C THR A 93 14.82 -7.45 -1.32
N ARG A 94 14.45 -7.22 -2.57
CA ARG A 94 13.38 -6.30 -2.91
C ARG A 94 12.41 -6.84 -3.96
N LEU A 95 11.17 -6.36 -3.89
CA LEU A 95 10.14 -6.67 -4.87
C LEU A 95 10.34 -5.86 -6.14
N ARG A 96 10.31 -6.56 -7.28
CA ARG A 96 10.40 -5.95 -8.62
C ARG A 96 9.21 -6.42 -9.46
N TRP A 97 8.93 -5.69 -10.54
CA TRP A 97 7.87 -6.03 -11.50
C TRP A 97 6.52 -6.27 -10.82
N GLY A 98 6.08 -5.26 -10.01
CA GLY A 98 4.80 -5.36 -9.31
C GLY A 98 4.73 -6.50 -8.27
N GLY A 99 5.89 -6.94 -7.77
CA GLY A 99 5.98 -8.01 -6.78
C GLY A 99 6.04 -9.42 -7.38
N SER A 100 6.27 -9.54 -8.69
CA SER A 100 6.40 -10.83 -9.36
C SER A 100 7.82 -11.42 -9.27
N LEU A 101 8.81 -10.58 -9.03
CA LEU A 101 10.21 -10.98 -8.89
C LEU A 101 10.78 -10.52 -7.56
N LEU A 102 11.65 -11.35 -6.99
CA LEU A 102 12.56 -10.99 -5.91
C LEU A 102 13.95 -10.74 -6.52
N GLU A 103 14.52 -9.60 -6.20
CA GLU A 103 15.88 -9.24 -6.59
C GLU A 103 16.73 -9.12 -5.33
N GLU A 104 17.83 -9.86 -5.28
CA GLU A 104 18.89 -9.64 -4.31
C GLU A 104 19.89 -8.63 -4.87
N ALA A 105 20.20 -7.59 -4.12
CA ALA A 105 21.10 -6.52 -4.53
C ALA A 105 22.06 -6.14 -3.41
N ARG A 106 23.24 -5.66 -3.80
CA ARG A 106 24.27 -5.13 -2.90
C ARG A 106 24.39 -3.63 -3.09
N LEU A 107 24.29 -2.88 -1.99
CA LEU A 107 24.39 -1.43 -1.99
C LEU A 107 25.78 -1.03 -1.47
N HIS A 108 26.63 -0.60 -2.38
CA HIS A 108 27.98 -0.10 -2.07
C HIS A 108 27.90 1.38 -1.70
N SER A 109 27.56 1.66 -0.46
CA SER A 109 27.47 3.02 0.07
C SER A 109 27.56 3.00 1.58
N PRO A 110 28.23 3.98 2.17
CA PRO A 110 28.21 4.16 3.62
C PRO A 110 26.83 4.62 4.14
N ARG A 111 25.91 4.94 3.23
CA ARG A 111 24.61 5.52 3.57
C ARG A 111 23.53 5.15 2.54
N PRO A 112 23.12 3.87 2.49
CA PRO A 112 22.04 3.46 1.58
C PRO A 112 20.68 4.01 2.04
N LEU A 113 19.84 4.35 1.07
CA LEU A 113 18.44 4.67 1.29
C LEU A 113 17.58 3.45 0.95
N ILE A 114 16.68 3.08 1.85
CA ILE A 114 15.91 1.84 1.75
C ILE A 114 14.43 2.13 2.07
N THR A 115 13.51 1.70 1.20
CA THR A 115 12.10 1.62 1.60
C THR A 115 11.67 0.18 1.78
N VAL A 116 10.80 -0.05 2.78
CA VAL A 116 10.29 -1.39 3.13
C VAL A 116 8.93 -1.58 2.50
N ALA A 117 8.77 -2.65 1.73
CA ALA A 117 7.51 -2.96 1.07
C ALA A 117 6.38 -3.15 2.09
N PRO A 118 5.23 -2.46 1.94
CA PRO A 118 4.11 -2.61 2.85
C PRO A 118 3.63 -4.07 2.96
N HIS A 119 3.27 -4.48 4.17
CA HIS A 119 2.67 -5.78 4.48
C HIS A 119 3.55 -7.01 4.16
N THR A 120 4.87 -6.82 4.11
CA THR A 120 5.82 -7.92 3.85
C THR A 120 6.68 -8.29 5.05
N VAL A 121 6.74 -7.43 6.04
CA VAL A 121 7.50 -7.59 7.28
C VAL A 121 6.54 -7.36 8.46
N SER A 122 6.69 -8.12 9.53
CA SER A 122 5.90 -7.89 10.75
C SER A 122 6.22 -6.52 11.35
N PRO A 123 5.22 -5.76 11.83
CA PRO A 123 5.46 -4.50 12.52
C PRO A 123 6.34 -4.70 13.76
N ASP A 124 7.21 -3.73 14.04
CA ASP A 124 7.99 -3.71 15.26
C ASP A 124 7.11 -3.43 16.48
N ASP A 125 7.26 -4.25 17.52
CA ASP A 125 6.53 -4.14 18.79
C ASP A 125 7.36 -3.46 19.90
N GLY A 126 8.58 -3.01 19.56
CA GLY A 126 9.44 -2.30 20.48
C GLY A 126 9.00 -0.85 20.74
N PRO A 127 9.70 -0.15 21.63
CA PRO A 127 9.42 1.25 21.94
C PRO A 127 9.60 2.11 20.68
N PRO A 128 8.81 3.19 20.54
CA PRO A 128 8.97 4.12 19.43
C PRO A 128 10.37 4.73 19.43
N PRO A 129 10.96 5.01 18.26
CA PRO A 129 12.27 5.65 18.15
C PRO A 129 12.22 7.09 18.67
N ALA A 130 13.35 7.60 19.14
CA ALA A 130 13.46 9.01 19.54
C ALA A 130 13.17 9.90 18.31
N GLN A 131 12.30 10.88 18.50
CA GLN A 131 11.95 11.82 17.43
C GLN A 131 12.94 12.97 17.39
N ILE A 132 13.32 13.34 16.16
CA ILE A 132 14.19 14.50 15.90
C ILE A 132 13.40 15.49 15.06
N SER A 133 13.34 16.72 15.51
CA SER A 133 12.85 17.85 14.73
C SER A 133 13.95 18.33 13.78
N VAL A 134 13.61 18.52 12.53
CA VAL A 134 14.52 19.08 11.52
C VAL A 134 13.85 20.29 10.90
N ASP A 135 14.58 21.38 10.85
CA ASP A 135 14.11 22.58 10.16
C ASP A 135 14.05 22.29 8.66
N SER A 136 12.90 22.59 8.07
CA SER A 136 12.74 22.46 6.61
C SER A 136 13.36 23.70 5.96
N PRO A 137 14.47 23.59 5.23
CA PRO A 137 15.02 24.74 4.53
C PRO A 137 14.06 25.16 3.43
N ASP A 138 13.78 26.45 3.35
CA ASP A 138 13.10 27.05 2.20
C ASP A 138 14.07 27.04 1.00
N SER A 139 13.98 26.01 0.19
CA SER A 139 14.97 25.81 -0.88
C SER A 139 14.73 26.69 -2.11
N GLY A 140 13.60 27.40 -2.20
CA GLY A 140 13.22 28.18 -3.38
C GLY A 140 13.20 27.37 -4.70
N ALA A 141 13.43 26.05 -4.62
CA ALA A 141 13.46 25.18 -5.78
C ALA A 141 12.04 24.91 -6.30
N PHE A 142 11.95 24.49 -7.55
CA PHE A 142 10.67 24.08 -8.16
C PHE A 142 10.01 22.98 -7.30
N VAL A 143 8.85 23.29 -6.76
CA VAL A 143 8.14 22.49 -5.81
C VAL A 143 6.84 22.01 -6.42
N VAL A 144 6.57 20.70 -6.33
CA VAL A 144 5.24 20.17 -6.60
C VAL A 144 4.33 20.62 -5.46
N GLN A 145 3.35 21.47 -5.78
CA GLN A 145 2.38 21.95 -4.80
C GLN A 145 1.16 21.02 -4.76
N VAL A 146 0.73 20.69 -3.55
CA VAL A 146 -0.57 20.04 -3.34
C VAL A 146 -1.62 21.14 -3.46
N SER A 147 -2.35 21.16 -4.58
CA SER A 147 -3.40 22.15 -4.84
C SER A 147 -4.70 21.88 -4.10
N GLY A 148 -4.88 20.69 -3.55
CA GLY A 148 -6.04 20.33 -2.75
C GLY A 148 -6.07 18.85 -2.39
N HIS A 149 -6.76 18.52 -1.32
CA HIS A 149 -7.11 17.15 -0.94
C HIS A 149 -8.54 16.87 -1.39
N VAL A 150 -8.72 15.91 -2.29
CA VAL A 150 -10.05 15.41 -2.64
C VAL A 150 -10.44 14.38 -1.59
N GLN A 151 -11.30 14.77 -0.68
CA GLN A 151 -11.92 13.81 0.25
C GLN A 151 -12.77 12.83 -0.54
N PRO A 152 -12.71 11.52 -0.26
CA PRO A 152 -13.66 10.58 -0.84
C PRO A 152 -15.09 11.04 -0.54
N THR A 153 -15.88 11.23 -1.55
CA THR A 153 -17.27 11.75 -1.43
C THR A 153 -18.23 10.77 -0.77
N ASN A 154 -17.82 9.54 -0.59
CA ASN A 154 -18.58 8.52 0.12
C ASN A 154 -17.98 8.37 1.51
N GLY A 155 -18.71 8.76 2.56
CA GLY A 155 -18.32 8.63 3.97
C GLY A 155 -18.05 7.18 4.44
N GLY A 156 -17.51 6.35 3.56
CA GLY A 156 -17.17 4.95 3.79
C GLY A 156 -15.74 4.76 4.31
N VAL A 157 -15.48 3.56 4.79
CA VAL A 157 -14.16 3.12 5.26
C VAL A 157 -13.18 3.18 4.09
N SER A 158 -11.99 3.78 4.31
CA SER A 158 -10.92 3.80 3.31
C SER A 158 -10.51 2.39 2.91
N LEU A 159 -10.27 2.15 1.62
CA LEU A 159 -9.78 0.86 1.13
C LEU A 159 -8.49 0.41 1.82
N ALA A 160 -7.59 1.35 2.10
CA ALA A 160 -6.31 1.05 2.73
C ALA A 160 -6.44 0.57 4.19
N ALA A 161 -7.49 1.02 4.91
CA ALA A 161 -7.72 0.71 6.32
C ALA A 161 -8.84 -0.32 6.55
N ALA A 162 -9.53 -0.75 5.50
CA ALA A 162 -10.70 -1.61 5.60
C ALA A 162 -10.32 -3.04 6.02
N LYS A 163 -10.99 -3.57 7.05
CA LYS A 163 -10.88 -4.99 7.44
C LYS A 163 -11.63 -5.92 6.49
N VAL A 164 -12.71 -5.43 5.90
CA VAL A 164 -13.49 -6.17 4.90
C VAL A 164 -13.65 -5.30 3.67
N ILE A 165 -13.46 -5.89 2.50
CA ILE A 165 -13.65 -5.22 1.21
C ILE A 165 -14.57 -6.05 0.34
N VAL A 166 -15.59 -5.42 -0.24
CA VAL A 166 -16.43 -6.01 -1.28
C VAL A 166 -16.08 -5.32 -2.59
N SER A 167 -15.57 -6.08 -3.55
CA SER A 167 -15.01 -5.55 -4.79
C SER A 167 -15.73 -6.08 -6.02
N GLY A 168 -16.10 -5.17 -6.93
CA GLY A 168 -16.77 -5.49 -8.17
C GLY A 168 -15.84 -5.47 -9.39
N GLY A 169 -16.04 -6.43 -10.31
CA GLY A 169 -15.39 -6.48 -11.62
C GLY A 169 -16.33 -6.15 -12.77
N ARG A 170 -15.89 -6.40 -14.01
CA ARG A 170 -16.73 -6.25 -15.21
C ARG A 170 -17.98 -7.14 -15.19
N GLY A 171 -17.96 -8.24 -14.44
CA GLY A 171 -19.10 -9.13 -14.28
C GLY A 171 -20.32 -8.45 -13.63
N VAL A 172 -20.15 -7.32 -12.94
CA VAL A 172 -21.24 -6.49 -12.41
C VAL A 172 -22.13 -5.93 -13.53
N GLY A 173 -21.57 -5.67 -14.72
CA GLY A 173 -22.28 -5.35 -15.95
C GLY A 173 -22.47 -3.88 -16.23
N SER A 174 -22.70 -3.03 -15.22
CA SER A 174 -22.89 -1.58 -15.40
C SER A 174 -22.55 -0.80 -14.12
N LYS A 175 -22.58 0.53 -14.21
CA LYS A 175 -22.45 1.42 -13.05
C LYS A 175 -23.58 1.18 -12.03
N GLU A 176 -24.82 1.04 -12.49
CA GLU A 176 -26.00 0.81 -11.67
C GLU A 176 -25.95 -0.57 -10.99
N GLY A 177 -25.34 -1.55 -11.66
CA GLY A 177 -25.12 -2.89 -11.10
C GLY A 177 -24.27 -2.90 -9.82
N PHE A 178 -23.49 -1.84 -9.55
CA PHE A 178 -22.75 -1.72 -8.30
C PHE A 178 -23.63 -1.55 -7.07
N ALA A 179 -24.91 -1.23 -7.20
CA ALA A 179 -25.82 -1.12 -6.06
C ALA A 179 -25.85 -2.38 -5.17
N ILE A 180 -25.78 -3.58 -5.75
CA ILE A 180 -25.73 -4.84 -4.98
C ILE A 180 -24.42 -5.01 -4.21
N ILE A 181 -23.31 -4.49 -4.76
CA ILE A 181 -22.00 -4.49 -4.12
C ILE A 181 -21.98 -3.51 -2.95
N GLU A 182 -22.52 -2.31 -3.17
CA GLU A 182 -22.62 -1.26 -2.15
C GLU A 182 -23.53 -1.69 -1.00
N GLU A 183 -24.64 -2.35 -1.31
CA GLU A 183 -25.57 -2.91 -0.32
C GLU A 183 -24.86 -3.95 0.58
N LEU A 184 -24.18 -4.93 -0.04
CA LEU A 184 -23.45 -5.95 0.70
C LEU A 184 -22.34 -5.34 1.55
N ALA A 185 -21.59 -4.38 0.99
CA ALA A 185 -20.55 -3.66 1.72
C ALA A 185 -21.13 -2.92 2.93
N GLY A 186 -22.25 -2.21 2.77
CA GLY A 186 -22.93 -1.53 3.88
C GLY A 186 -23.36 -2.48 4.99
N LEU A 187 -23.91 -3.64 4.63
CA LEU A 187 -24.28 -4.68 5.60
C LEU A 187 -23.07 -5.24 6.37
N LEU A 188 -21.91 -5.30 5.77
CA LEU A 188 -20.69 -5.82 6.39
C LEU A 188 -19.83 -4.75 7.07
N GLY A 189 -20.18 -3.47 6.96
CA GLY A 189 -19.31 -2.36 7.37
C GLY A 189 -18.01 -2.34 6.55
N ALA A 190 -18.06 -2.77 5.30
CA ALA A 190 -16.94 -2.98 4.41
C ALA A 190 -16.70 -1.76 3.51
N ALA A 191 -15.47 -1.64 3.01
CA ALA A 191 -15.17 -0.72 1.91
C ALA A 191 -15.61 -1.32 0.56
N VAL A 192 -15.97 -0.45 -0.38
CA VAL A 192 -16.26 -0.85 -1.76
C VAL A 192 -14.99 -0.69 -2.60
N GLY A 193 -14.55 -1.78 -3.22
CA GLY A 193 -13.46 -1.80 -4.17
C GLY A 193 -13.92 -2.12 -5.59
N CYS A 194 -13.02 -1.96 -6.55
CA CYS A 194 -13.28 -2.39 -7.93
C CYS A 194 -12.00 -2.74 -8.69
N SER A 195 -12.17 -3.44 -9.81
CA SER A 195 -11.06 -3.73 -10.72
C SER A 195 -10.75 -2.53 -11.64
N ARG A 196 -9.53 -2.47 -12.21
CA ARG A 196 -9.15 -1.48 -13.22
C ARG A 196 -10.11 -1.41 -14.40
N ALA A 197 -10.67 -2.54 -14.83
CA ALA A 197 -11.62 -2.56 -15.93
C ALA A 197 -12.89 -1.74 -15.65
N VAL A 198 -13.28 -1.65 -14.39
CA VAL A 198 -14.43 -0.87 -13.91
C VAL A 198 -14.12 0.63 -13.92
N THR A 199 -12.94 1.03 -13.42
CA THR A 199 -12.53 2.45 -13.44
C THR A 199 -12.27 2.94 -14.86
N SER A 200 -11.69 2.11 -15.72
CA SER A 200 -11.52 2.41 -17.15
C SER A 200 -12.85 2.58 -17.89
N ALA A 201 -13.90 1.88 -17.45
CA ALA A 201 -15.25 2.05 -17.99
C ALA A 201 -16.01 3.25 -17.37
N GLY A 202 -15.40 3.96 -16.41
CA GLY A 202 -16.02 5.11 -15.73
C GLY A 202 -17.16 4.75 -14.77
N TRP A 203 -17.29 3.47 -14.37
CA TRP A 203 -18.37 3.04 -13.45
C TRP A 203 -18.06 3.41 -12.00
N ARG A 204 -16.77 3.45 -11.62
CA ARG A 204 -16.30 3.86 -10.29
C ARG A 204 -15.09 4.79 -10.42
N PRO A 205 -14.87 5.66 -9.42
CA PRO A 205 -13.69 6.52 -9.39
C PRO A 205 -12.40 5.70 -9.19
N HIS A 206 -11.26 6.26 -9.57
CA HIS A 206 -9.97 5.60 -9.46
C HIS A 206 -9.58 5.31 -7.99
N SER A 207 -10.06 6.10 -7.04
CA SER A 207 -9.88 5.88 -5.60
C SER A 207 -10.37 4.51 -5.11
N ASP A 208 -11.33 3.92 -5.83
CA ASP A 208 -11.90 2.61 -5.48
C ASP A 208 -11.15 1.45 -6.16
N GLN A 209 -10.16 1.76 -6.98
CA GLN A 209 -9.42 0.74 -7.72
C GLN A 209 -8.48 -0.04 -6.80
N VAL A 210 -8.64 -1.36 -6.78
CA VAL A 210 -7.70 -2.30 -6.18
C VAL A 210 -6.79 -2.89 -7.25
N GLY A 211 -5.48 -2.88 -7.02
CA GLY A 211 -4.52 -3.45 -7.96
C GLY A 211 -3.15 -2.78 -7.91
N GLN A 212 -2.28 -3.18 -8.81
CA GLN A 212 -0.92 -2.66 -8.92
C GLN A 212 -0.87 -1.13 -9.14
N THR A 213 -1.83 -0.60 -9.91
CA THR A 213 -1.96 0.83 -10.26
C THR A 213 -3.09 1.53 -9.49
N GLY A 214 -3.65 0.88 -8.49
CA GLY A 214 -4.64 1.40 -7.55
C GLY A 214 -4.17 1.17 -6.12
N THR A 215 -5.12 1.13 -5.18
CA THR A 215 -4.82 0.87 -3.78
C THR A 215 -4.40 -0.59 -3.58
N LYS A 216 -3.29 -0.81 -2.89
CA LYS A 216 -2.90 -2.11 -2.35
C LYS A 216 -3.59 -2.29 -1.02
N VAL A 217 -4.24 -3.43 -0.82
CA VAL A 217 -5.10 -3.69 0.33
C VAL A 217 -4.68 -4.95 1.08
N SER A 218 -4.94 -4.97 2.39
CA SER A 218 -4.60 -6.10 3.27
C SER A 218 -5.77 -6.42 4.24
N PRO A 219 -6.99 -6.62 3.71
CA PRO A 219 -8.15 -6.88 4.54
C PRO A 219 -8.08 -8.27 5.18
N GLU A 220 -8.86 -8.46 6.23
CA GLU A 220 -9.11 -9.79 6.79
C GLU A 220 -9.93 -10.65 5.81
N VAL A 221 -10.88 -10.03 5.12
CA VAL A 221 -11.72 -10.68 4.09
C VAL A 221 -11.84 -9.78 2.86
N TYR A 222 -11.54 -10.34 1.70
CA TYR A 222 -11.74 -9.72 0.40
C TYR A 222 -12.79 -10.51 -0.39
N ILE A 223 -13.92 -9.90 -0.68
CA ILE A 223 -15.01 -10.52 -1.46
C ILE A 223 -14.96 -9.96 -2.88
N ALA A 224 -14.61 -10.81 -3.83
CA ALA A 224 -14.45 -10.46 -5.24
C ALA A 224 -15.65 -10.92 -6.06
N CYS A 225 -16.41 -9.99 -6.63
CA CYS A 225 -17.63 -10.24 -7.38
C CYS A 225 -17.41 -9.95 -8.87
N GLY A 226 -17.39 -10.98 -9.72
CA GLY A 226 -17.24 -10.85 -11.17
C GLY A 226 -15.89 -10.27 -11.60
N ILE A 227 -14.82 -10.57 -10.85
CA ILE A 227 -13.45 -10.18 -11.15
C ILE A 227 -12.69 -11.38 -11.72
N SER A 228 -12.03 -11.21 -12.85
CA SER A 228 -11.26 -12.29 -13.49
C SER A 228 -9.96 -12.64 -12.76
N GLY A 229 -9.34 -11.68 -12.07
CA GLY A 229 -8.08 -11.92 -11.35
C GLY A 229 -6.84 -11.78 -12.23
N ALA A 230 -6.80 -10.77 -13.10
CA ALA A 230 -5.58 -10.41 -13.80
C ALA A 230 -4.42 -10.17 -12.81
N THR A 231 -3.19 -10.49 -13.22
CA THR A 231 -1.98 -10.41 -12.37
C THR A 231 -1.85 -9.06 -11.67
N GLN A 232 -2.22 -7.97 -12.35
CA GLN A 232 -2.17 -6.61 -11.80
C GLN A 232 -3.21 -6.39 -10.68
N HIS A 233 -4.37 -7.02 -10.76
CA HIS A 233 -5.38 -6.97 -9.70
C HIS A 233 -4.90 -7.79 -8.50
N MET A 234 -4.43 -9.02 -8.75
CA MET A 234 -3.89 -9.92 -7.73
C MET A 234 -2.72 -9.29 -6.96
N ALA A 235 -1.88 -8.50 -7.65
CA ALA A 235 -0.79 -7.77 -7.00
C ALA A 235 -1.27 -6.76 -5.95
N GLY A 236 -2.48 -6.22 -6.09
CA GLY A 236 -3.07 -5.28 -5.14
C GLY A 236 -3.72 -5.93 -3.92
N LEU A 237 -3.98 -7.23 -3.95
CA LEU A 237 -4.66 -7.95 -2.86
C LEU A 237 -3.82 -9.05 -2.20
N LYS A 238 -2.51 -9.06 -2.45
CA LYS A 238 -1.57 -10.05 -1.85
C LYS A 238 -1.59 -10.07 -0.31
N GLY A 239 -1.96 -8.97 0.32
CA GLY A 239 -2.07 -8.86 1.77
C GLY A 239 -3.41 -9.35 2.34
N ALA A 240 -4.39 -9.74 1.52
CA ALA A 240 -5.67 -10.25 1.99
C ALA A 240 -5.49 -11.58 2.74
N LYS A 241 -6.08 -11.70 3.94
CA LYS A 241 -5.98 -12.94 4.73
C LYS A 241 -6.91 -14.04 4.23
N ARG A 242 -8.06 -13.67 3.68
CA ARG A 242 -9.05 -14.56 3.09
C ARG A 242 -9.66 -13.92 1.85
N ILE A 243 -9.76 -14.70 0.79
CA ILE A 243 -10.37 -14.29 -0.47
C ILE A 243 -11.59 -15.16 -0.74
N VAL A 244 -12.74 -14.50 -0.91
CA VAL A 244 -13.98 -15.12 -1.36
C VAL A 244 -14.23 -14.65 -2.79
N ALA A 245 -14.30 -15.56 -3.75
CA ALA A 245 -14.51 -15.24 -5.15
C ALA A 245 -15.88 -15.72 -5.65
N ILE A 246 -16.64 -14.82 -6.24
CA ILE A 246 -17.94 -15.08 -6.86
C ILE A 246 -17.82 -14.78 -8.36
N ASN A 247 -17.93 -15.80 -9.20
CA ASN A 247 -17.79 -15.64 -10.65
C ASN A 247 -18.60 -16.70 -11.40
N SER A 248 -19.11 -16.37 -12.55
CA SER A 248 -19.73 -17.34 -13.47
C SER A 248 -18.71 -18.24 -14.18
N ASP A 249 -17.46 -17.79 -14.31
CA ASP A 249 -16.34 -18.54 -14.90
C ASP A 249 -15.51 -19.23 -13.79
N PRO A 250 -15.65 -20.55 -13.62
CA PRO A 250 -14.89 -21.29 -12.60
C PRO A 250 -13.38 -21.36 -12.89
N GLN A 251 -12.95 -21.05 -14.13
CA GLN A 251 -11.55 -21.06 -14.55
C GLN A 251 -10.89 -19.67 -14.45
N ALA A 252 -11.62 -18.66 -13.99
CA ALA A 252 -11.04 -17.35 -13.79
C ALA A 252 -9.85 -17.43 -12.80
N PRO A 253 -8.69 -16.79 -13.09
CA PRO A 253 -7.50 -16.87 -12.23
C PRO A 253 -7.77 -16.54 -10.76
N LEU A 254 -8.70 -15.63 -10.49
CA LEU A 254 -9.04 -15.30 -9.10
C LEU A 254 -9.80 -16.44 -8.41
N MET A 255 -10.65 -17.17 -9.12
CA MET A 255 -11.32 -18.37 -8.59
C MET A 255 -10.32 -19.45 -8.20
N LEU A 256 -9.26 -19.64 -9.00
CA LEU A 256 -8.23 -20.65 -8.73
C LEU A 256 -7.32 -20.29 -7.54
N ASN A 257 -7.29 -19.03 -7.14
CA ASN A 257 -6.43 -18.51 -6.07
C ASN A 257 -7.20 -18.05 -4.83
N ALA A 258 -8.51 -18.25 -4.78
CA ALA A 258 -9.35 -17.88 -3.65
C ALA A 258 -9.44 -18.99 -2.59
N ASP A 259 -9.63 -18.60 -1.32
CA ASP A 259 -9.87 -19.54 -0.23
C ASP A 259 -11.29 -20.15 -0.32
N TYR A 260 -12.25 -19.37 -0.81
CA TYR A 260 -13.63 -19.78 -1.01
C TYR A 260 -14.14 -19.33 -2.37
N THR A 261 -14.83 -20.22 -3.07
CA THR A 261 -15.38 -19.93 -4.40
C THR A 261 -16.85 -20.23 -4.48
N VAL A 262 -17.58 -19.36 -5.17
CA VAL A 262 -18.99 -19.56 -5.51
C VAL A 262 -19.14 -19.36 -7.02
N THR A 263 -19.46 -20.44 -7.72
CA THR A 263 -19.67 -20.37 -9.18
C THR A 263 -21.15 -20.07 -9.48
N GLY A 264 -21.40 -18.98 -10.19
CA GLY A 264 -22.75 -18.60 -10.61
C GLY A 264 -22.90 -17.11 -10.92
N ASP A 265 -24.12 -16.68 -11.18
CA ASP A 265 -24.40 -15.27 -11.46
C ASP A 265 -24.35 -14.45 -10.16
N LEU A 266 -23.43 -13.51 -10.12
CA LEU A 266 -23.29 -12.60 -8.97
C LEU A 266 -24.56 -11.76 -8.72
N LYS A 267 -25.38 -11.52 -9.75
CA LYS A 267 -26.65 -10.77 -9.61
C LYS A 267 -27.72 -11.54 -8.82
N GLU A 268 -27.57 -12.84 -8.70
CA GLU A 268 -28.42 -13.69 -7.86
C GLU A 268 -27.76 -13.98 -6.50
N ILE A 269 -26.45 -14.29 -6.53
CA ILE A 269 -25.71 -14.73 -5.36
C ILE A 269 -25.51 -13.58 -4.34
N VAL A 270 -25.10 -12.38 -4.80
CA VAL A 270 -24.80 -11.25 -3.90
C VAL A 270 -26.05 -10.77 -3.17
N PRO A 271 -27.23 -10.59 -3.83
CA PRO A 271 -28.47 -10.29 -3.11
C PRO A 271 -28.92 -11.39 -2.14
N ALA A 272 -28.70 -12.68 -2.50
CA ALA A 272 -29.01 -13.80 -1.60
C ALA A 272 -28.16 -13.77 -0.32
N ILE A 273 -26.86 -13.46 -0.45
CA ILE A 273 -25.97 -13.25 0.70
C ILE A 273 -26.47 -12.08 1.54
N SER A 274 -26.79 -10.94 0.92
CA SER A 274 -27.34 -9.76 1.62
C SER A 274 -28.61 -10.09 2.38
N ALA A 275 -29.52 -10.84 1.78
CA ALA A 275 -30.76 -11.27 2.41
C ALA A 275 -30.52 -12.18 3.62
N GLU A 276 -29.57 -13.12 3.52
CA GLU A 276 -29.25 -14.02 4.62
C GLU A 276 -28.57 -13.29 5.80
N ILE A 277 -27.69 -12.31 5.50
CA ILE A 277 -27.08 -11.47 6.54
C ILE A 277 -28.15 -10.68 7.31
N ARG A 278 -29.15 -10.12 6.61
CA ARG A 278 -30.26 -9.40 7.25
C ARG A 278 -31.10 -10.28 8.18
N LYS A 279 -31.28 -11.56 7.84
CA LYS A 279 -32.04 -12.49 8.70
C LYS A 279 -31.30 -12.84 10.00
N ARG A 280 -29.97 -12.72 10.00
CA ARG A 280 -29.12 -13.10 11.16
C ARG A 280 -28.75 -11.91 12.05
N ARG A 281 -29.10 -10.70 11.65
CA ARG A 281 -28.98 -9.47 12.44
C ARG A 281 -30.27 -9.18 13.20
#